data_527f2b9d9b9f3d6449fe10632eca61e1
#
_entry.id   527f2b9d9b9f3d6449fe10632eca61e1
#
_cell.length_a   1.000
_cell.length_b   1.000
_cell.length_c   1.000
_cell.angle_alpha   90.00
_cell.angle_beta   90.00
_cell.angle_gamma   90.00
#
_symmetry.space_group_name_H-M   'P 1'
#
loop_
_entity.id
_entity.type
_entity.pdbx_description
1 polymer ?
#
loop_
_entity_poly.entity_id
_entity_poly.type
_entity_poly.pdbx_seq_one_letter_code
_entity_poly.pdbx_strand_id
1 'polypeptide(L)'
;ITSSIVTALDVDAERKVVLEEIAMRDDDPSDLVHDLYAETYYGDTPLGRPILGTIDSINNMSRNSVFNYYKKRYLPQDLVVAVAGNIKHKKVVAMVEAALSQDDFLDVMGAPVIRTSNPVKKSVQQSVGLITRPTEQAHMFYGMEGVARHDDRRFAMGILASALGGGMSSRLFQEIREKRGLAYSVYAYAQQF
;
A
#
# COMPACT_ATOMS: atom_id res chain seq x y z
N ILE A 1 -5.72 -20.88 -3.89
CA ILE A 1 -6.26 -19.90 -4.85
C ILE A 1 -7.47 -20.47 -5.58
N THR A 2 -7.41 -21.69 -6.12
CA THR A 2 -8.48 -22.27 -6.95
C THR A 2 -9.74 -22.64 -6.18
N SER A 3 -9.63 -23.07 -4.92
CA SER A 3 -10.70 -23.68 -4.12
C SER A 3 -10.99 -22.94 -2.79
N SER A 4 -10.77 -21.62 -2.75
CA SER A 4 -11.08 -20.85 -1.55
C SER A 4 -12.58 -20.78 -1.30
N ILE A 5 -13.01 -21.19 -0.12
CA ILE A 5 -14.44 -21.28 0.24
C ILE A 5 -14.96 -19.91 0.71
N VAL A 6 -14.18 -19.15 1.44
CA VAL A 6 -14.56 -17.87 2.05
C VAL A 6 -15.89 -17.99 2.81
N THR A 7 -15.87 -18.53 4.01
CA THR A 7 -17.10 -18.68 4.81
C THR A 7 -17.51 -17.35 5.49
N ALA A 8 -18.76 -17.24 5.90
CA ALA A 8 -19.21 -16.08 6.67
C ALA A 8 -18.46 -15.95 8.00
N LEU A 9 -18.16 -17.08 8.64
CA LEU A 9 -17.43 -17.13 9.91
C LEU A 9 -16.00 -16.60 9.74
N ASP A 10 -15.33 -16.95 8.64
CA ASP A 10 -13.97 -16.45 8.36
C ASP A 10 -13.99 -14.92 8.14
N VAL A 11 -14.98 -14.43 7.38
CA VAL A 11 -15.12 -12.98 7.13
C VAL A 11 -15.43 -12.22 8.43
N ASP A 12 -16.25 -12.77 9.32
CA ASP A 12 -16.57 -12.14 10.59
C ASP A 12 -15.40 -12.19 11.58
N ALA A 13 -14.60 -13.26 11.55
CA ALA A 13 -13.37 -13.34 12.33
C ALA A 13 -12.34 -12.31 11.84
N GLU A 14 -12.09 -12.26 10.54
CA GLU A 14 -11.14 -11.33 9.92
C GLU A 14 -11.56 -9.87 10.07
N ARG A 15 -12.87 -9.59 10.01
CA ARG A 15 -13.41 -8.26 10.30
C ARG A 15 -12.94 -7.71 11.64
N LYS A 16 -12.95 -8.54 12.69
CA LYS A 16 -12.50 -8.14 14.02
C LYS A 16 -11.01 -7.82 14.03
N VAL A 17 -10.20 -8.64 13.34
CA VAL A 17 -8.76 -8.41 13.19
C VAL A 17 -8.51 -7.07 12.51
N VAL A 18 -9.16 -6.81 11.36
CA VAL A 18 -8.97 -5.55 10.63
C VAL A 18 -9.44 -4.33 11.44
N LEU A 19 -10.50 -4.45 12.24
CA LEU A 19 -10.93 -3.37 13.13
C LEU A 19 -9.89 -3.08 14.23
N GLU A 20 -9.23 -4.12 14.77
CA GLU A 20 -8.10 -3.94 15.70
C GLU A 20 -6.89 -3.32 15.03
N GLU A 21 -6.58 -3.70 13.77
CA GLU A 21 -5.51 -3.05 12.99
C GLU A 21 -5.80 -1.57 12.75
N ILE A 22 -7.05 -1.20 12.46
CA ILE A 22 -7.46 0.20 12.35
C ILE A 22 -7.26 0.93 13.68
N ALA A 23 -7.65 0.32 14.80
CA ALA A 23 -7.44 0.92 16.11
C ALA A 23 -5.95 1.09 16.45
N MET A 24 -5.12 0.10 16.16
CA MET A 24 -3.66 0.19 16.34
C MET A 24 -3.04 1.31 15.50
N ARG A 25 -3.42 1.43 14.23
CA ARG A 25 -2.99 2.54 13.36
C ARG A 25 -3.43 3.90 13.92
N ASP A 26 -4.69 3.99 14.34
CA ASP A 26 -5.24 5.22 14.88
C ASP A 26 -4.57 5.64 16.20
N ASP A 27 -4.05 4.70 16.97
CA ASP A 27 -3.33 4.94 18.22
C ASP A 27 -1.84 5.33 17.98
N ASP A 28 -1.29 5.09 16.79
CA ASP A 28 0.07 5.49 16.44
C ASP A 28 0.08 6.80 15.62
N PRO A 29 0.47 7.94 16.22
CA PRO A 29 0.54 9.20 15.49
C PRO A 29 1.52 9.20 14.32
N SER A 30 2.54 8.32 14.34
CA SER A 30 3.50 8.18 13.24
C SER A 30 2.84 7.56 12.02
N ASP A 31 2.03 6.53 12.19
CA ASP A 31 1.30 5.91 11.08
C ASP A 31 0.16 6.82 10.59
N LEU A 32 -0.56 7.42 11.52
CA LEU A 32 -1.70 8.27 11.21
C LEU A 32 -1.32 9.51 10.39
N VAL A 33 -0.13 10.10 10.61
CA VAL A 33 0.30 11.26 9.83
C VAL A 33 0.54 10.93 8.35
N HIS A 34 0.92 9.69 8.03
CA HIS A 34 1.07 9.24 6.64
C HIS A 34 -0.28 9.13 5.93
N ASP A 35 -1.29 8.56 6.60
CA ASP A 35 -2.66 8.49 6.06
C ASP A 35 -3.25 9.88 5.89
N LEU A 36 -3.09 10.76 6.89
CA LEU A 36 -3.52 12.16 6.81
C LEU A 36 -2.87 12.90 5.63
N TYR A 37 -1.57 12.67 5.41
CA TYR A 37 -0.87 13.25 4.26
C TYR A 37 -1.44 12.72 2.94
N ALA A 38 -1.65 11.41 2.81
CA ALA A 38 -2.20 10.81 1.60
C ALA A 38 -3.61 11.35 1.30
N GLU A 39 -4.48 11.43 2.29
CA GLU A 39 -5.82 12.00 2.16
C GLU A 39 -5.77 13.49 1.77
N THR A 40 -4.91 14.28 2.44
CA THR A 40 -4.76 15.72 2.18
C THR A 40 -4.22 15.99 0.77
N TYR A 41 -3.24 15.19 0.32
CA TYR A 41 -2.56 15.40 -0.95
C TYR A 41 -3.31 14.82 -2.15
N TYR A 42 -3.84 13.59 -2.00
CA TYR A 42 -4.49 12.87 -3.09
C TYR A 42 -6.03 12.96 -3.06
N GLY A 43 -6.63 13.42 -1.96
CA GLY A 43 -8.08 13.54 -1.80
C GLY A 43 -8.82 12.21 -1.99
N ASP A 44 -10.04 12.26 -2.50
CA ASP A 44 -10.84 11.05 -2.80
C ASP A 44 -10.38 10.36 -4.10
N THR A 45 -9.13 9.95 -4.11
CA THR A 45 -8.56 9.11 -5.16
C THR A 45 -8.12 7.76 -4.59
N PRO A 46 -7.83 6.75 -5.42
CA PRO A 46 -7.31 5.47 -4.91
C PRO A 46 -6.04 5.59 -4.07
N LEU A 47 -5.20 6.62 -4.30
CA LEU A 47 -3.98 6.86 -3.54
C LEU A 47 -4.20 7.61 -2.23
N GLY A 48 -5.32 8.32 -2.09
CA GLY A 48 -5.69 9.05 -0.88
C GLY A 48 -6.51 8.24 0.12
N ARG A 49 -6.97 7.05 -0.27
CA ARG A 49 -7.78 6.20 0.60
C ARG A 49 -6.89 5.34 1.50
N PRO A 50 -7.21 5.20 2.79
CA PRO A 50 -6.46 4.33 3.68
C PRO A 50 -6.57 2.86 3.22
N ILE A 51 -5.45 2.13 3.29
CA ILE A 51 -5.36 0.74 2.82
C ILE A 51 -6.30 -0.17 3.63
N LEU A 52 -6.40 0.04 4.93
CA LEU A 52 -7.29 -0.72 5.82
C LEU A 52 -8.77 -0.34 5.63
N GLY A 53 -9.05 0.72 4.86
CA GLY A 53 -10.41 1.26 4.76
C GLY A 53 -10.82 2.05 6.00
N THR A 54 -12.14 2.15 6.21
CA THR A 54 -12.74 2.82 7.37
C THR A 54 -13.52 1.82 8.22
N ILE A 55 -13.75 2.12 9.50
CA ILE A 55 -14.58 1.32 10.39
C ILE A 55 -15.93 0.99 9.73
N ASP A 56 -16.57 1.97 9.10
CA ASP A 56 -17.85 1.79 8.42
C ASP A 56 -17.74 0.85 7.22
N SER A 57 -16.70 0.99 6.40
CA SER A 57 -16.50 0.12 5.23
C SER A 57 -16.26 -1.33 5.63
N ILE A 58 -15.51 -1.55 6.70
CA ILE A 58 -15.22 -2.89 7.23
C ILE A 58 -16.46 -3.50 7.88
N ASN A 59 -17.20 -2.75 8.69
CA ASN A 59 -18.42 -3.24 9.33
C ASN A 59 -19.51 -3.61 8.31
N ASN A 60 -19.62 -2.87 7.22
CA ASN A 60 -20.63 -3.09 6.17
C ASN A 60 -20.17 -4.07 5.08
N MET A 61 -18.93 -4.57 5.12
CA MET A 61 -18.42 -5.50 4.12
C MET A 61 -19.07 -6.88 4.28
N SER A 62 -19.81 -7.31 3.27
CA SER A 62 -20.48 -8.61 3.30
C SER A 62 -19.57 -9.73 2.80
N ARG A 63 -19.81 -10.97 3.25
CA ARG A 63 -19.17 -12.18 2.70
C ARG A 63 -19.30 -12.25 1.18
N ASN A 64 -20.46 -11.89 0.63
CA ASN A 64 -20.69 -11.94 -0.80
C ASN A 64 -19.84 -10.90 -1.55
N SER A 65 -19.60 -9.72 -0.98
CA SER A 65 -18.72 -8.72 -1.57
C SER A 65 -17.28 -9.24 -1.66
N VAL A 66 -16.77 -9.85 -0.60
CA VAL A 66 -15.43 -10.45 -0.57
C VAL A 66 -15.32 -11.58 -1.58
N PHE A 67 -16.27 -12.52 -1.59
CA PHE A 67 -16.26 -13.67 -2.48
C PHE A 67 -16.40 -13.29 -3.95
N ASN A 68 -17.24 -12.30 -4.28
CA ASN A 68 -17.38 -11.81 -5.64
C ASN A 68 -16.12 -11.09 -6.12
N TYR A 69 -15.44 -10.34 -5.23
CA TYR A 69 -14.15 -9.75 -5.54
C TYR A 69 -13.09 -10.82 -5.82
N TYR A 70 -13.02 -11.85 -4.96
CA TYR A 70 -12.13 -12.99 -5.17
C TYR A 70 -12.39 -13.65 -6.54
N LYS A 71 -13.62 -14.04 -6.83
CA LYS A 71 -13.97 -14.66 -8.14
C LYS A 71 -13.66 -13.79 -9.35
N LYS A 72 -13.77 -12.48 -9.21
CA LYS A 72 -13.54 -11.53 -10.30
C LYS A 72 -12.06 -11.25 -10.55
N ARG A 73 -11.21 -11.36 -9.51
CA ARG A 73 -9.82 -10.90 -9.58
C ARG A 73 -8.76 -11.98 -9.56
N TYR A 74 -9.10 -13.16 -9.04
CA TYR A 74 -8.17 -14.29 -8.98
C TYR A 74 -8.40 -15.21 -10.15
N LEU A 75 -8.06 -14.73 -11.36
CA LEU A 75 -8.23 -15.44 -12.62
C LEU A 75 -6.88 -15.89 -13.17
N PRO A 76 -6.82 -16.98 -13.95
CA PRO A 76 -5.55 -17.52 -14.50
C PRO A 76 -4.76 -16.49 -15.28
N GLN A 77 -5.42 -15.69 -16.12
CA GLN A 77 -4.80 -14.66 -16.94
C GLN A 77 -4.19 -13.50 -16.16
N ASP A 78 -4.61 -13.31 -14.92
CA ASP A 78 -4.08 -12.25 -14.02
C ASP A 78 -3.07 -12.80 -13.00
N LEU A 79 -2.79 -14.12 -13.02
CA LEU A 79 -1.91 -14.78 -12.08
C LEU A 79 -0.47 -14.84 -12.61
N VAL A 80 0.46 -14.38 -11.81
CA VAL A 80 1.91 -14.51 -12.05
C VAL A 80 2.52 -15.32 -10.93
N VAL A 81 3.16 -16.44 -11.26
CA VAL A 81 3.88 -17.27 -10.31
C VAL A 81 5.38 -17.05 -10.48
N ALA A 82 6.03 -16.50 -9.46
CA ALA A 82 7.47 -16.31 -9.43
C ALA A 82 8.10 -17.17 -8.34
N VAL A 83 9.10 -17.96 -8.70
CA VAL A 83 9.81 -18.87 -7.77
C VAL A 83 11.32 -18.66 -7.92
N ALA A 84 11.99 -18.42 -6.81
CA ALA A 84 13.44 -18.26 -6.74
C ALA A 84 14.05 -19.26 -5.75
N GLY A 85 15.21 -19.83 -6.09
CA GLY A 85 15.93 -20.80 -5.24
C GLY A 85 16.65 -21.86 -6.03
N ASN A 86 17.05 -22.96 -5.38
CA ASN A 86 17.67 -24.10 -6.03
C ASN A 86 16.61 -25.00 -6.72
N ILE A 87 16.14 -24.55 -7.87
CA ILE A 87 15.01 -25.15 -8.59
C ILE A 87 15.36 -25.44 -10.06
N LYS A 88 14.59 -26.34 -10.68
CA LYS A 88 14.60 -26.54 -12.13
C LYS A 88 13.31 -26.00 -12.70
N HIS A 89 13.39 -25.01 -13.61
CA HIS A 89 12.25 -24.34 -14.20
C HIS A 89 11.17 -25.30 -14.72
N LYS A 90 11.55 -26.29 -15.54
CA LYS A 90 10.59 -27.29 -16.07
C LYS A 90 9.84 -28.07 -14.97
N LYS A 91 10.50 -28.35 -13.83
CA LYS A 91 9.85 -29.04 -12.71
C LYS A 91 8.84 -28.13 -12.03
N VAL A 92 9.18 -26.84 -11.86
CA VAL A 92 8.27 -25.84 -11.26
C VAL A 92 7.06 -25.64 -12.14
N VAL A 93 7.25 -25.46 -13.46
CA VAL A 93 6.14 -25.32 -14.40
C VAL A 93 5.18 -26.51 -14.30
N ALA A 94 5.68 -27.74 -14.38
CA ALA A 94 4.84 -28.93 -14.26
C ALA A 94 4.09 -29.04 -12.91
N MET A 95 4.72 -28.60 -11.81
CA MET A 95 4.07 -28.57 -10.48
C MET A 95 2.95 -27.50 -10.43
N VAL A 96 3.20 -26.33 -10.99
CA VAL A 96 2.23 -25.24 -11.03
C VAL A 96 1.04 -25.62 -11.93
N GLU A 97 1.30 -26.16 -13.12
CA GLU A 97 0.27 -26.65 -14.03
C GLU A 97 -0.60 -27.72 -13.35
N ALA A 98 0.01 -28.73 -12.72
CA ALA A 98 -0.72 -29.76 -12.01
C ALA A 98 -1.57 -29.21 -10.84
N ALA A 99 -1.06 -28.21 -10.12
CA ALA A 99 -1.76 -27.61 -8.99
C ALA A 99 -2.93 -26.70 -9.45
N LEU A 100 -2.81 -26.05 -10.60
CA LEU A 100 -3.82 -25.12 -11.10
C LEU A 100 -4.83 -25.79 -12.06
N SER A 101 -4.55 -27.01 -12.55
CA SER A 101 -5.49 -27.78 -13.38
C SER A 101 -6.68 -28.37 -12.61
N GLN A 102 -6.74 -28.13 -11.30
CA GLN A 102 -7.87 -28.55 -10.49
C GLN A 102 -9.06 -27.60 -10.70
N ASP A 103 -10.27 -28.15 -10.68
CA ASP A 103 -11.53 -27.41 -10.75
C ASP A 103 -11.68 -26.53 -12.02
N ASP A 104 -11.13 -26.99 -13.16
CA ASP A 104 -11.18 -26.28 -14.45
C ASP A 104 -10.67 -24.84 -14.40
N PHE A 105 -9.80 -24.51 -13.42
CA PHE A 105 -9.32 -23.14 -13.21
C PHE A 105 -8.55 -22.60 -14.42
N LEU A 106 -7.74 -23.44 -15.09
CA LEU A 106 -6.97 -23.03 -16.27
C LEU A 106 -7.84 -22.94 -17.54
N ASP A 107 -9.04 -23.51 -17.52
CA ASP A 107 -9.96 -23.50 -18.68
C ASP A 107 -10.72 -22.16 -18.79
N VAL A 108 -10.64 -21.31 -17.79
CA VAL A 108 -11.20 -19.96 -17.83
C VAL A 108 -10.36 -19.10 -18.77
N MET A 109 -10.75 -19.09 -20.05
CA MET A 109 -10.08 -18.30 -21.09
C MET A 109 -10.53 -16.84 -21.00
N GLY A 110 -9.59 -15.94 -20.85
CA GLY A 110 -9.82 -14.49 -20.88
C GLY A 110 -8.53 -13.74 -21.22
N ALA A 111 -8.66 -12.57 -21.82
CA ALA A 111 -7.51 -11.68 -21.94
C ALA A 111 -7.21 -11.01 -20.60
N PRO A 112 -5.95 -10.82 -20.23
CA PRO A 112 -5.61 -10.03 -19.04
C PRO A 112 -6.30 -8.67 -19.08
N VAL A 113 -6.82 -8.23 -17.95
CA VAL A 113 -7.42 -6.90 -17.86
C VAL A 113 -6.35 -5.85 -18.11
N ILE A 114 -6.46 -5.15 -19.24
CA ILE A 114 -5.56 -4.03 -19.54
C ILE A 114 -5.79 -2.98 -18.48
N ARG A 115 -4.77 -2.75 -17.65
CA ARG A 115 -4.79 -1.65 -16.69
C ARG A 115 -4.58 -0.35 -17.46
N THR A 116 -5.65 0.39 -17.70
CA THR A 116 -5.54 1.75 -18.20
C THR A 116 -5.04 2.63 -17.07
N SER A 117 -3.87 3.23 -17.25
CA SER A 117 -3.41 4.30 -16.38
C SER A 117 -4.24 5.56 -16.68
N ASN A 118 -5.35 5.73 -15.99
CA ASN A 118 -5.94 7.05 -15.94
C ASN A 118 -5.06 7.89 -15.02
N PRO A 119 -4.44 8.97 -15.51
CA PRO A 119 -3.68 9.85 -14.64
C PRO A 119 -4.62 10.33 -13.54
N VAL A 120 -4.24 10.09 -12.29
CA VAL A 120 -4.95 10.64 -11.14
C VAL A 120 -4.87 12.16 -11.32
N LYS A 121 -6.00 12.80 -11.60
CA LYS A 121 -6.05 14.25 -11.63
C LYS A 121 -5.69 14.74 -10.24
N LYS A 122 -4.54 15.37 -10.13
CA LYS A 122 -4.10 15.98 -8.89
C LYS A 122 -5.13 17.03 -8.50
N SER A 123 -5.82 16.78 -7.45
CA SER A 123 -6.63 17.76 -6.77
C SER A 123 -6.00 17.92 -5.40
N VAL A 124 -4.96 18.75 -5.32
CA VAL A 124 -4.49 19.23 -4.01
C VAL A 124 -5.64 20.06 -3.45
N GLN A 125 -6.53 19.42 -2.70
CA GLN A 125 -7.71 20.10 -2.16
C GLN A 125 -7.37 20.93 -0.93
N GLN A 126 -6.31 20.57 -0.21
CA GLN A 126 -5.85 21.28 0.96
C GLN A 126 -4.33 21.30 1.00
N SER A 127 -3.75 22.43 1.40
CA SER A 127 -2.31 22.55 1.58
C SER A 127 -1.83 22.08 2.95
N VAL A 128 -2.73 21.91 3.93
CA VAL A 128 -2.44 21.52 5.30
C VAL A 128 -3.54 20.61 5.83
N GLY A 129 -3.17 19.43 6.32
CA GLY A 129 -4.01 18.56 7.14
C GLY A 129 -3.55 18.65 8.60
N LEU A 130 -4.47 18.68 9.56
CA LEU A 130 -4.16 18.75 10.97
C LEU A 130 -5.09 17.87 11.79
N ILE A 131 -4.50 16.98 12.61
CA ILE A 131 -5.20 16.25 13.65
C ILE A 131 -4.63 16.69 15.00
N THR A 132 -5.50 17.13 15.91
CA THR A 132 -5.10 17.51 17.27
C THR A 132 -5.50 16.43 18.25
N ARG A 133 -4.52 15.85 18.92
CA ARG A 133 -4.70 14.81 19.95
C ARG A 133 -3.76 15.07 21.13
N PRO A 134 -4.07 14.60 22.34
CA PRO A 134 -3.13 14.63 23.47
C PRO A 134 -2.04 13.56 23.23
N THR A 135 -0.93 13.96 22.65
CA THR A 135 0.25 13.11 22.40
C THR A 135 1.50 13.75 22.98
N GLU A 136 2.50 12.93 23.33
CA GLU A 136 3.77 13.43 23.87
C GLU A 136 4.64 14.11 22.81
N GLN A 137 4.45 13.76 21.53
CA GLN A 137 5.25 14.27 20.41
C GLN A 137 4.34 14.77 19.28
N ALA A 138 4.80 15.81 18.58
CA ALA A 138 4.20 16.23 17.33
C ALA A 138 4.85 15.48 16.16
N HIS A 139 4.03 14.84 15.32
CA HIS A 139 4.46 14.19 14.09
C HIS A 139 4.10 15.09 12.91
N MET A 140 5.05 15.31 12.01
CA MET A 140 4.86 16.18 10.88
C MET A 140 5.34 15.49 9.60
N PHE A 141 4.48 15.45 8.59
CA PHE A 141 4.81 15.01 7.25
C PHE A 141 4.80 16.22 6.30
N TYR A 142 5.89 16.41 5.57
CA TYR A 142 5.99 17.43 4.54
C TYR A 142 6.32 16.77 3.21
N GLY A 143 5.47 16.92 2.22
CA GLY A 143 5.63 16.29 0.93
C GLY A 143 5.39 17.23 -0.24
N MET A 144 5.95 16.87 -1.38
CA MET A 144 5.81 17.58 -2.64
C MET A 144 5.72 16.58 -3.79
N GLU A 145 5.38 17.09 -4.97
CA GLU A 145 5.37 16.29 -6.18
C GLU A 145 6.75 15.69 -6.48
N GLY A 146 6.79 14.38 -6.70
CA GLY A 146 7.93 13.64 -7.15
C GLY A 146 7.90 13.35 -8.65
N VAL A 147 8.56 12.27 -9.04
CA VAL A 147 8.58 11.77 -10.43
C VAL A 147 7.91 10.40 -10.49
N ALA A 148 7.30 10.08 -11.64
CA ALA A 148 6.65 8.80 -11.86
C ALA A 148 7.66 7.64 -11.85
N ARG A 149 7.17 6.42 -11.55
CA ARG A 149 7.98 5.20 -11.47
C ARG A 149 8.79 4.89 -12.73
N HIS A 150 8.30 5.27 -13.90
CA HIS A 150 8.97 5.05 -15.19
C HIS A 150 9.82 6.23 -15.65
N ASP A 151 9.92 7.29 -14.85
CA ASP A 151 10.77 8.45 -15.17
C ASP A 151 12.22 8.19 -14.75
N ASP A 152 13.16 8.37 -15.67
CA ASP A 152 14.59 8.13 -15.40
C ASP A 152 15.17 9.07 -14.33
N ARG A 153 14.54 10.22 -14.12
CA ARG A 153 14.92 11.15 -13.04
C ARG A 153 14.71 10.56 -11.64
N ARG A 154 14.01 9.43 -11.52
CA ARG A 154 13.82 8.72 -10.24
C ARG A 154 15.15 8.38 -9.54
N PHE A 155 16.19 8.08 -10.30
CA PHE A 155 17.51 7.78 -9.74
C PHE A 155 18.15 9.03 -9.10
N ALA A 156 18.07 10.19 -9.78
CA ALA A 156 18.51 11.45 -9.21
C ALA A 156 17.67 11.85 -7.99
N MET A 157 16.35 11.61 -8.02
CA MET A 157 15.46 11.84 -6.89
C MET A 157 15.82 10.95 -5.68
N GLY A 158 16.19 9.68 -5.92
CA GLY A 158 16.66 8.78 -4.86
C GLY A 158 17.95 9.28 -4.20
N ILE A 159 18.90 9.79 -5.00
CA ILE A 159 20.14 10.40 -4.49
C ILE A 159 19.82 11.66 -3.67
N LEU A 160 18.93 12.52 -4.16
CA LEU A 160 18.50 13.73 -3.45
C LEU A 160 17.84 13.37 -2.11
N ALA A 161 16.91 12.43 -2.10
CA ALA A 161 16.25 11.98 -0.89
C ALA A 161 17.25 11.41 0.13
N SER A 162 18.22 10.62 -0.34
CA SER A 162 19.29 10.07 0.49
C SER A 162 20.19 11.19 1.08
N ALA A 163 20.56 12.16 0.29
CA ALA A 163 21.37 13.32 0.76
C ALA A 163 20.61 14.19 1.77
N LEU A 164 19.29 14.32 1.59
CA LEU A 164 18.44 15.08 2.51
C LEU A 164 18.18 14.35 3.82
N GLY A 165 17.79 13.10 3.81
CA GLY A 165 17.33 12.41 5.00
C GLY A 165 17.56 10.89 5.02
N GLY A 166 18.52 10.36 4.25
CA GLY A 166 18.75 8.92 4.15
C GLY A 166 19.60 8.31 5.27
N GLY A 167 20.12 9.09 6.22
CA GLY A 167 20.93 8.56 7.32
C GLY A 167 21.52 9.65 8.21
N MET A 168 22.37 9.25 9.17
CA MET A 168 22.93 10.16 10.20
C MET A 168 23.79 11.30 9.63
N SER A 169 24.41 11.13 8.47
CA SER A 169 25.19 12.17 7.79
C SER A 169 24.33 13.07 6.88
N SER A 170 23.04 12.81 6.76
CA SER A 170 22.15 13.58 5.92
C SER A 170 21.90 14.99 6.46
N ARG A 171 21.51 15.91 5.58
CA ARG A 171 21.33 17.32 5.94
C ARG A 171 20.25 17.54 6.99
N LEU A 172 19.09 16.88 6.85
CA LEU A 172 18.00 17.02 7.82
C LEU A 172 18.42 16.48 9.20
N PHE A 173 19.07 15.32 9.23
CA PHE A 173 19.54 14.75 10.48
C PHE A 173 20.54 15.68 11.19
N GLN A 174 21.54 16.19 10.47
CA GLN A 174 22.54 17.10 11.03
C GLN A 174 21.94 18.45 11.48
N GLU A 175 21.05 19.04 10.66
CA GLU A 175 20.52 20.37 10.97
C GLU A 175 19.40 20.35 12.02
N ILE A 176 18.52 19.35 11.99
CA ILE A 176 17.33 19.33 12.84
C ILE A 176 17.62 18.60 14.15
N ARG A 177 18.20 17.40 14.06
CA ARG A 177 18.44 16.57 15.24
C ARG A 177 19.73 16.98 15.96
N GLU A 178 20.88 16.93 15.27
CA GLU A 178 22.18 17.10 15.93
C GLU A 178 22.43 18.53 16.37
N LYS A 179 22.23 19.52 15.50
CA LYS A 179 22.54 20.92 15.83
C LYS A 179 21.46 21.61 16.64
N ARG A 180 20.18 21.26 16.44
CA ARG A 180 19.06 21.99 17.06
C ARG A 180 18.27 21.19 18.07
N GLY A 181 18.40 19.86 18.09
CA GLY A 181 17.66 19.00 19.01
C GLY A 181 16.13 19.08 18.88
N LEU A 182 15.63 19.43 17.68
CA LEU A 182 14.20 19.67 17.47
C LEU A 182 13.39 18.40 17.24
N ALA A 183 14.03 17.32 16.79
CA ALA A 183 13.36 16.04 16.54
C ALA A 183 14.27 14.87 16.91
N TYR A 184 13.70 13.81 17.46
CA TYR A 184 14.41 12.56 17.70
C TYR A 184 14.67 11.80 16.41
N SER A 185 13.72 11.82 15.50
CA SER A 185 13.81 11.17 14.19
C SER A 185 13.42 12.15 13.09
N VAL A 186 14.20 12.17 12.02
CA VAL A 186 13.94 12.95 10.81
C VAL A 186 14.54 12.22 9.61
N TYR A 187 13.75 12.03 8.57
CA TYR A 187 14.17 11.33 7.36
C TYR A 187 13.47 11.88 6.12
N ALA A 188 13.99 11.56 4.96
CA ALA A 188 13.38 11.87 3.67
C ALA A 188 13.44 10.65 2.75
N TYR A 189 12.39 10.45 1.99
CA TYR A 189 12.32 9.40 0.99
C TYR A 189 11.52 9.86 -0.23
N ALA A 190 11.66 9.14 -1.34
CA ALA A 190 10.86 9.34 -2.55
C ALA A 190 9.99 8.09 -2.78
N GLN A 191 8.69 8.27 -2.78
CA GLN A 191 7.74 7.22 -3.13
C GLN A 191 7.26 7.45 -4.58
N GLN A 192 7.22 6.37 -5.35
CA GLN A 192 6.91 6.42 -6.77
C GLN A 192 5.77 5.47 -7.09
N PHE A 193 4.79 5.95 -7.82
CA PHE A 193 3.61 5.21 -8.25
C PHE A 193 3.58 5.02 -9.78
#